data_2a4799dbd632d1ee59a5b461e92fc5f6
#
_entry.id   2a4799dbd632d1ee59a5b461e92fc5f6
#
_cell.length_a   1.000
_cell.length_b   1.000
_cell.length_c   1.000
_cell.angle_alpha   90.00
_cell.angle_beta   90.00
_cell.angle_gamma   90.00
#
_symmetry.space_group_name_H-M   'P 1'
#
loop_
_entity.id
_entity.type
_entity.pdbx_description
1 polymer ?
#
loop_
_entity_poly.entity_id
_entity_poly.type
_entity_poly.pdbx_seq_one_letter_code
_entity_poly.pdbx_strand_id
1 'polypeptide(L)'
;MIRLIRYEFIKQFCKRSILALFVVFSLANLFKIYGEYKSYSYLTDGKGVRSWHTLHWQLYEEFQGEITSEKVERLLAVYQPLVEATSDMTASTATDDPNTMTGNLYSDRNLLDKYFVQPMQYFYEYSGQSEQVANRARQSAALYGERGAVYQQRESGAIYNLYAGRTIPAFAYREMCNYYLNYDFSIVLTLLLCLYGTIGTFVSERETQMDMLLLVSPNGGRKTTLAKILAATLFLLLTSLWFSFLDLIGFAASFQTFEGLALPVFAIPNFAEASVNLSIFQYVLLSAALKCAGAWTIGMLWLLVSMFWKNALLPFVMGLSLCMALIASGAACAYSNFFWTKALNPYSLLTNRVLLGKTEFINLGGFPVLTWQAAIWFALIAGLVLVAAIYFLSAENCRRCVRREK
;
A
#
# COMPACT_ATOMS: atom_id res chain seq x y z
N MET A 1 -11.87 9.52 -31.55
CA MET A 1 -11.91 9.35 -30.08
C MET A 1 -10.54 9.58 -29.45
N ILE A 2 -9.49 8.89 -29.85
CA ILE A 2 -8.12 9.01 -29.28
C ILE A 2 -7.60 10.47 -29.31
N ARG A 3 -7.78 11.19 -30.42
CA ARG A 3 -7.38 12.61 -30.51
C ARG A 3 -8.12 13.50 -29.50
N LEU A 4 -9.39 13.21 -29.23
CA LEU A 4 -10.19 13.95 -28.26
C LEU A 4 -9.74 13.66 -26.82
N ILE A 5 -9.45 12.39 -26.49
CA ILE A 5 -8.91 11.98 -25.19
C ILE A 5 -7.55 12.67 -24.94
N ARG A 6 -6.64 12.65 -25.95
CA ARG A 6 -5.34 13.33 -25.85
C ARG A 6 -5.50 14.83 -25.62
N TYR A 7 -6.43 15.46 -26.34
CA TYR A 7 -6.71 16.90 -26.18
C TYR A 7 -7.21 17.21 -24.77
N GLU A 8 -8.22 16.46 -24.27
CA GLU A 8 -8.74 16.62 -22.92
C GLU A 8 -7.69 16.35 -21.85
N PHE A 9 -6.84 15.33 -22.05
CA PHE A 9 -5.73 15.03 -21.14
C PHE A 9 -4.73 16.20 -21.04
N ILE A 10 -4.26 16.71 -22.16
CA ILE A 10 -3.30 17.83 -22.19
C ILE A 10 -3.94 19.10 -21.60
N LYS A 11 -5.19 19.41 -21.99
CA LYS A 11 -5.93 20.59 -21.53
C LYS A 11 -6.12 20.59 -20.00
N GLN A 12 -6.41 19.44 -19.40
CA GLN A 12 -6.78 19.34 -17.99
C GLN A 12 -5.59 19.01 -17.08
N PHE A 13 -4.75 18.06 -17.46
CA PHE A 13 -3.75 17.48 -16.57
C PHE A 13 -2.30 17.95 -16.86
N CYS A 14 -2.02 18.54 -18.03
CA CYS A 14 -0.72 19.12 -18.31
C CYS A 14 -0.63 20.64 -18.00
N LYS A 15 -1.48 21.14 -17.10
CA LYS A 15 -1.41 22.51 -16.60
C LYS A 15 -0.14 22.71 -15.77
N ARG A 16 0.49 23.90 -15.89
CA ARG A 16 1.71 24.24 -15.14
C ARG A 16 1.56 24.02 -13.63
N SER A 17 0.39 24.30 -13.04
CA SER A 17 0.11 24.10 -11.63
C SER A 17 0.11 22.62 -11.23
N ILE A 18 -0.49 21.74 -12.05
CA ILE A 18 -0.52 20.29 -11.78
C ILE A 18 0.89 19.70 -11.92
N LEU A 19 1.63 20.09 -12.96
CA LEU A 19 3.01 19.65 -13.14
C LEU A 19 3.93 20.13 -12.01
N ALA A 20 3.77 21.38 -11.56
CA ALA A 20 4.52 21.91 -10.42
C ALA A 20 4.22 21.11 -9.14
N LEU A 21 2.93 20.84 -8.82
CA LEU A 21 2.54 20.02 -7.67
C LEU A 21 3.05 18.60 -7.79
N PHE A 22 3.03 18.02 -8.99
CA PHE A 22 3.58 16.69 -9.25
C PHE A 22 5.07 16.61 -8.88
N VAL A 23 5.87 17.60 -9.30
CA VAL A 23 7.29 17.69 -8.96
C VAL A 23 7.49 17.91 -7.46
N VAL A 24 6.77 18.87 -6.87
CA VAL A 24 6.88 19.18 -5.43
C VAL A 24 6.53 17.97 -4.58
N PHE A 25 5.44 17.25 -4.91
CA PHE A 25 5.03 16.08 -4.17
C PHE A 25 5.99 14.90 -4.36
N SER A 26 6.55 14.74 -5.56
CA SER A 26 7.60 13.74 -5.80
C SER A 26 8.86 14.01 -4.96
N LEU A 27 9.31 15.26 -4.89
CA LEU A 27 10.44 15.66 -4.05
C LEU A 27 10.14 15.51 -2.55
N ALA A 28 8.96 15.92 -2.11
CA ALA A 28 8.52 15.75 -0.72
C ALA A 28 8.47 14.26 -0.31
N ASN A 29 8.01 13.40 -1.22
CA ASN A 29 7.99 11.96 -1.01
C ASN A 29 9.40 11.38 -0.86
N LEU A 30 10.32 11.72 -1.77
CA LEU A 30 11.72 11.27 -1.71
C LEU A 30 12.41 11.79 -0.43
N PHE A 31 12.15 13.03 -0.04
CA PHE A 31 12.67 13.59 1.20
C PHE A 31 12.17 12.82 2.44
N LYS A 32 10.88 12.46 2.46
CA LYS A 32 10.31 11.65 3.54
C LYS A 32 10.92 10.24 3.57
N ILE A 33 11.09 9.57 2.42
CA ILE A 33 11.75 8.27 2.31
C ILE A 33 13.20 8.35 2.84
N TYR A 34 13.94 9.38 2.48
CA TYR A 34 15.28 9.60 3.01
C TYR A 34 15.27 9.82 4.54
N GLY A 35 14.26 10.51 5.07
CA GLY A 35 14.06 10.66 6.52
C GLY A 35 13.81 9.33 7.24
N GLU A 36 13.00 8.43 6.65
CA GLU A 36 12.78 7.07 7.16
C GLU A 36 14.08 6.25 7.16
N TYR A 37 14.84 6.30 6.07
CA TYR A 37 16.16 5.68 6.01
C TYR A 37 17.11 6.23 7.06
N LYS A 38 17.15 7.55 7.24
CA LYS A 38 18.02 8.18 8.26
C LYS A 38 17.60 7.81 9.69
N SER A 39 16.31 7.67 9.97
CA SER A 39 15.84 7.22 11.29
C SER A 39 16.24 5.78 11.57
N TYR A 40 16.29 4.93 10.56
CA TYR A 40 16.82 3.57 10.66
C TYR A 40 18.32 3.57 11.00
N SER A 41 19.10 4.43 10.35
CA SER A 41 20.55 4.54 10.58
C SER A 41 20.90 5.23 11.91
N TYR A 42 19.99 6.00 12.48
CA TYR A 42 20.23 6.76 13.71
C TYR A 42 20.44 5.91 14.96
N LEU A 43 19.93 4.67 14.98
CA LEU A 43 20.10 3.75 16.12
C LEU A 43 21.55 3.29 16.33
N THR A 44 22.46 3.71 15.48
CA THR A 44 23.83 3.20 15.41
C THR A 44 24.90 4.25 15.20
N ASP A 45 24.56 5.53 15.13
CA ASP A 45 25.51 6.63 15.16
C ASP A 45 26.10 6.81 16.59
N GLY A 46 26.59 5.71 17.18
CA GLY A 46 27.54 5.75 18.27
C GLY A 46 28.77 6.45 17.75
N LYS A 47 29.24 7.43 18.48
CA LYS A 47 30.43 8.20 18.16
C LYS A 47 31.58 7.26 17.84
N GLY A 48 31.87 7.06 16.58
CA GLY A 48 33.27 6.89 16.22
C GLY A 48 33.75 5.67 15.49
N VAL A 49 33.00 4.65 15.10
CA VAL A 49 33.73 3.48 14.60
C VAL A 49 33.47 3.10 13.14
N ARG A 50 32.28 3.06 12.68
CA ARG A 50 31.97 2.73 11.27
C ARG A 50 30.60 3.28 10.91
N SER A 51 30.38 3.58 9.62
CA SER A 51 29.02 3.83 9.17
C SER A 51 28.19 2.57 9.47
N TRP A 52 27.07 2.72 10.16
CA TRP A 52 26.13 1.65 10.47
C TRP A 52 25.85 0.74 9.27
N HIS A 53 25.66 1.33 8.12
CA HIS A 53 25.41 0.63 6.87
C HIS A 53 26.54 -0.37 6.53
N THR A 54 27.80 0.04 6.67
CA THR A 54 28.96 -0.83 6.40
C THR A 54 29.03 -1.99 7.37
N LEU A 55 28.80 -1.73 8.66
CA LEU A 55 28.82 -2.77 9.69
C LEU A 55 27.68 -3.78 9.49
N HIS A 56 26.48 -3.29 9.21
CA HIS A 56 25.34 -4.16 8.95
C HIS A 56 25.57 -5.06 7.74
N TRP A 57 26.12 -4.51 6.65
CA TRP A 57 26.44 -5.28 5.45
C TRP A 57 27.53 -6.34 5.69
N GLN A 58 28.56 -6.03 6.46
CA GLN A 58 29.61 -7.01 6.81
C GLN A 58 29.03 -8.19 7.60
N LEU A 59 28.19 -7.91 8.61
CA LEU A 59 27.52 -8.95 9.38
C LEU A 59 26.49 -9.71 8.52
N TYR A 60 25.80 -9.01 7.64
CA TYR A 60 24.84 -9.63 6.75
C TYR A 60 25.51 -10.59 5.76
N GLU A 61 26.62 -10.24 5.14
CA GLU A 61 27.40 -11.12 4.25
C GLU A 61 27.83 -12.41 4.95
N GLU A 62 28.11 -12.37 6.25
CA GLU A 62 28.47 -13.54 7.03
C GLU A 62 27.29 -14.49 7.27
N PHE A 63 26.11 -13.94 7.55
CA PHE A 63 24.93 -14.72 7.99
C PHE A 63 23.89 -14.99 6.90
N GLN A 64 23.96 -14.37 5.74
CA GLN A 64 22.97 -14.54 4.66
C GLN A 64 22.88 -15.98 4.14
N GLY A 65 21.73 -16.29 3.51
CA GLY A 65 21.46 -17.57 2.88
C GLY A 65 20.75 -18.55 3.80
N GLU A 66 20.92 -19.85 3.55
CA GLU A 66 20.25 -20.90 4.30
C GLU A 66 20.64 -20.86 5.79
N ILE A 67 19.64 -21.02 6.66
CA ILE A 67 19.83 -21.04 8.11
C ILE A 67 20.31 -22.43 8.52
N THR A 68 21.63 -22.58 8.74
CA THR A 68 22.24 -23.80 9.22
C THR A 68 22.55 -23.74 10.72
N SER A 69 22.61 -24.90 11.39
CA SER A 69 22.97 -24.95 12.81
C SER A 69 24.33 -24.28 13.10
N GLU A 70 25.28 -24.41 12.18
CA GLU A 70 26.61 -23.79 12.30
C GLU A 70 26.54 -22.24 12.29
N LYS A 71 25.66 -21.65 11.43
CA LYS A 71 25.45 -20.18 11.41
C LYS A 71 24.79 -19.69 12.69
N VAL A 72 23.80 -20.46 13.19
CA VAL A 72 23.12 -20.14 14.45
C VAL A 72 24.10 -20.19 15.62
N GLU A 73 24.92 -21.23 15.71
CA GLU A 73 25.96 -21.38 16.76
C GLU A 73 26.96 -20.22 16.70
N ARG A 74 27.44 -19.86 15.50
CA ARG A 74 28.35 -18.72 15.34
C ARG A 74 27.70 -17.39 15.79
N LEU A 75 26.45 -17.15 15.43
CA LEU A 75 25.73 -15.96 15.86
C LEU A 75 25.55 -15.94 17.38
N LEU A 76 25.17 -17.06 17.98
CA LEU A 76 25.00 -17.19 19.42
C LEU A 76 26.33 -17.05 20.18
N ALA A 77 27.44 -17.55 19.65
CA ALA A 77 28.77 -17.40 20.24
C ALA A 77 29.20 -15.92 20.36
N VAL A 78 28.75 -15.05 19.45
CA VAL A 78 28.99 -13.60 19.53
C VAL A 78 27.93 -12.91 20.41
N TYR A 79 26.67 -13.33 20.34
CA TYR A 79 25.57 -12.68 21.00
C TYR A 79 25.47 -12.99 22.50
N GLN A 80 25.67 -14.25 22.93
CA GLN A 80 25.52 -14.64 24.34
C GLN A 80 26.46 -13.87 25.31
N PRO A 81 27.75 -13.70 25.00
CA PRO A 81 28.62 -12.89 25.86
C PRO A 81 28.14 -11.44 26.00
N LEU A 82 27.56 -10.87 24.95
CA LEU A 82 27.00 -9.50 25.02
C LEU A 82 25.77 -9.45 25.91
N VAL A 83 24.92 -10.48 25.88
CA VAL A 83 23.74 -10.57 26.77
C VAL A 83 24.17 -10.63 28.23
N GLU A 84 25.17 -11.49 28.55
CA GLU A 84 25.71 -11.62 29.91
C GLU A 84 26.34 -10.32 30.41
N ALA A 85 27.18 -9.69 29.57
CA ALA A 85 27.88 -8.45 29.90
C ALA A 85 26.94 -7.25 30.05
N THR A 86 25.75 -7.30 29.42
CA THR A 86 24.79 -6.18 29.41
C THR A 86 23.51 -6.46 30.19
N SER A 87 23.46 -7.55 30.97
CA SER A 87 22.24 -7.96 31.72
C SER A 87 21.68 -6.84 32.61
N ASP A 88 22.55 -6.10 33.26
CA ASP A 88 22.21 -5.02 34.18
C ASP A 88 22.35 -3.61 33.59
N MET A 89 22.66 -3.51 32.27
CA MET A 89 22.84 -2.24 31.59
C MET A 89 21.54 -1.74 30.95
N THR A 90 21.40 -0.44 30.96
CA THR A 90 20.37 0.29 30.19
C THR A 90 21.05 1.21 29.17
N ALA A 91 20.30 1.74 28.20
CA ALA A 91 20.85 2.69 27.24
C ALA A 91 21.48 3.94 27.89
N SER A 92 21.01 4.33 29.09
CA SER A 92 21.51 5.47 29.86
C SER A 92 22.74 5.15 30.70
N THR A 93 23.00 3.86 30.99
CA THR A 93 24.15 3.41 31.80
C THR A 93 25.28 2.81 30.96
N ALA A 94 25.05 2.64 29.67
CA ALA A 94 26.04 2.14 28.74
C ALA A 94 27.19 3.16 28.55
N THR A 95 28.42 2.73 28.80
CA THR A 95 29.62 3.54 28.58
C THR A 95 30.18 3.31 27.17
N ASP A 96 30.69 4.37 26.56
CA ASP A 96 31.35 4.28 25.26
C ASP A 96 32.62 3.43 25.38
N ASP A 97 32.76 2.44 24.49
CA ASP A 97 33.97 1.58 24.39
C ASP A 97 34.38 1.48 22.90
N PRO A 98 35.54 1.99 22.51
CA PRO A 98 36.01 2.00 21.15
C PRO A 98 36.34 0.58 20.59
N ASN A 99 36.42 -0.43 21.46
CA ASN A 99 36.67 -1.82 21.03
C ASN A 99 35.40 -2.56 20.64
N THR A 100 34.23 -1.93 20.79
CA THR A 100 32.94 -2.49 20.39
C THR A 100 32.62 -2.19 18.92
N MET A 101 31.64 -2.90 18.34
CA MET A 101 31.25 -2.73 16.95
C MET A 101 30.59 -1.37 16.67
N THR A 102 29.73 -0.93 17.60
CA THR A 102 28.91 0.28 17.46
C THR A 102 29.28 1.43 18.39
N GLY A 103 30.27 1.25 19.26
CA GLY A 103 30.70 2.25 20.23
C GLY A 103 30.37 1.89 21.67
N ASN A 104 29.47 0.94 21.95
CA ASN A 104 29.24 0.37 23.28
C ASN A 104 28.56 -1.00 23.20
N LEU A 105 28.75 -1.82 24.25
CA LEU A 105 28.25 -3.21 24.33
C LEU A 105 26.71 -3.30 24.27
N TYR A 106 26.00 -2.34 24.83
CA TYR A 106 24.54 -2.32 24.79
C TYR A 106 24.00 -2.11 23.37
N SER A 107 24.62 -1.22 22.61
CA SER A 107 24.28 -0.98 21.19
C SER A 107 24.63 -2.19 20.31
N ASP A 108 25.76 -2.86 20.58
CA ASP A 108 26.15 -4.09 19.88
C ASP A 108 25.14 -5.21 20.11
N ARG A 109 24.73 -5.42 21.36
CA ARG A 109 23.66 -6.38 21.68
C ARG A 109 22.37 -6.06 20.93
N ASN A 110 21.91 -4.81 20.96
CA ASN A 110 20.67 -4.41 20.28
C ASN A 110 20.77 -4.56 18.77
N LEU A 111 21.94 -4.31 18.19
CA LEU A 111 22.19 -4.53 16.78
C LEU A 111 21.99 -6.00 16.40
N LEU A 112 22.72 -6.89 17.09
CA LEU A 112 22.65 -8.33 16.80
C LEU A 112 21.25 -8.89 17.09
N ASP A 113 20.65 -8.51 18.21
CA ASP A 113 19.31 -8.97 18.59
C ASP A 113 18.25 -8.60 17.55
N LYS A 114 18.13 -7.32 17.26
CA LYS A 114 17.06 -6.79 16.40
C LYS A 114 17.18 -7.19 14.94
N TYR A 115 18.41 -7.24 14.42
CA TYR A 115 18.61 -7.41 12.97
C TYR A 115 19.09 -8.81 12.55
N PHE A 116 19.55 -9.65 13.50
CA PHE A 116 20.03 -10.98 13.20
C PHE A 116 19.35 -12.07 14.03
N VAL A 117 19.39 -12.02 15.36
CA VAL A 117 18.87 -13.08 16.23
C VAL A 117 17.35 -13.22 16.10
N GLN A 118 16.60 -12.17 16.37
CA GLN A 118 15.12 -12.20 16.27
C GLN A 118 14.65 -12.56 14.85
N PRO A 119 15.22 -11.99 13.76
CA PRO A 119 14.86 -12.39 12.41
C PRO A 119 15.18 -13.85 12.07
N MET A 120 16.36 -14.37 12.47
CA MET A 120 16.70 -15.78 12.23
C MET A 120 15.79 -16.72 13.01
N GLN A 121 15.52 -16.41 14.27
CA GLN A 121 14.57 -17.17 15.08
C GLN A 121 13.19 -17.20 14.43
N TYR A 122 12.68 -16.05 14.01
CA TYR A 122 11.39 -15.94 13.32
C TYR A 122 11.37 -16.79 12.05
N PHE A 123 12.42 -16.75 11.22
CA PHE A 123 12.47 -17.51 9.98
C PHE A 123 12.49 -19.02 10.24
N TYR A 124 13.22 -19.45 11.24
CA TYR A 124 13.31 -20.85 11.65
C TYR A 124 11.96 -21.38 12.19
N GLU A 125 11.34 -20.63 13.08
CA GLU A 125 10.09 -21.03 13.73
C GLU A 125 8.86 -20.92 12.83
N TYR A 126 8.87 -20.03 11.83
CA TYR A 126 7.71 -19.68 11.02
C TYR A 126 7.10 -20.89 10.30
N SER A 127 7.91 -21.79 9.77
CA SER A 127 7.42 -23.00 9.08
C SER A 127 6.59 -23.89 10.01
N GLY A 128 7.07 -24.10 11.24
CA GLY A 128 6.35 -24.86 12.26
C GLY A 128 5.07 -24.17 12.72
N GLN A 129 5.09 -22.85 12.90
CA GLN A 129 3.90 -22.06 13.24
C GLN A 129 2.85 -22.13 12.13
N SER A 130 3.26 -21.97 10.88
CA SER A 130 2.38 -22.05 9.72
C SER A 130 1.74 -23.44 9.57
N GLU A 131 2.53 -24.49 9.77
CA GLU A 131 2.03 -25.88 9.74
C GLU A 131 1.02 -26.16 10.86
N GLN A 132 1.25 -25.63 12.07
CA GLN A 132 0.28 -25.71 13.16
C GLN A 132 -1.04 -25.04 12.80
N VAL A 133 -1.02 -23.86 12.18
CA VAL A 133 -2.25 -23.18 11.70
C VAL A 133 -2.94 -24.03 10.65
N ALA A 134 -2.22 -24.58 9.68
CA ALA A 134 -2.77 -25.44 8.64
C ALA A 134 -3.42 -26.71 9.24
N ASN A 135 -2.74 -27.39 10.17
CA ASN A 135 -3.25 -28.58 10.82
C ASN A 135 -4.53 -28.31 11.65
N ARG A 136 -4.57 -27.20 12.41
CA ARG A 136 -5.78 -26.77 13.12
C ARG A 136 -6.92 -26.47 12.14
N ALA A 137 -6.65 -25.80 11.04
CA ALA A 137 -7.65 -25.52 10.02
C ALA A 137 -8.20 -26.81 9.38
N ARG A 138 -7.34 -27.80 9.10
CA ARG A 138 -7.76 -29.12 8.60
C ARG A 138 -8.67 -29.86 9.58
N GLN A 139 -8.32 -29.87 10.87
CA GLN A 139 -9.15 -30.48 11.93
C GLN A 139 -10.51 -29.78 12.04
N SER A 140 -10.50 -28.42 12.03
CA SER A 140 -11.73 -27.63 12.06
C SER A 140 -12.61 -27.91 10.85
N ALA A 141 -12.05 -28.05 9.65
CA ALA A 141 -12.80 -28.38 8.44
C ALA A 141 -13.50 -29.74 8.54
N ALA A 142 -12.84 -30.77 9.15
CA ALA A 142 -13.45 -32.08 9.40
C ALA A 142 -14.63 -31.96 10.37
N LEU A 143 -14.44 -31.29 11.51
CA LEU A 143 -15.49 -31.09 12.53
C LEU A 143 -16.70 -30.30 11.99
N TYR A 144 -16.47 -29.26 11.18
CA TYR A 144 -17.57 -28.51 10.55
C TYR A 144 -18.29 -29.35 9.47
N GLY A 145 -17.56 -30.21 8.77
CA GLY A 145 -18.15 -31.16 7.83
C GLY A 145 -19.14 -32.11 8.50
N GLU A 146 -18.76 -32.71 9.64
CA GLU A 146 -19.62 -33.55 10.45
C GLU A 146 -20.88 -32.85 10.97
N ARG A 147 -20.78 -31.55 11.27
CA ARG A 147 -21.89 -30.73 11.76
C ARG A 147 -22.75 -30.12 10.63
N GLY A 148 -22.44 -30.39 9.37
CA GLY A 148 -23.14 -29.78 8.22
C GLY A 148 -22.94 -28.29 8.05
N ALA A 149 -21.94 -27.68 8.70
CA ALA A 149 -21.63 -26.26 8.65
C ALA A 149 -20.76 -25.93 7.41
N VAL A 150 -21.38 -25.93 6.24
CA VAL A 150 -20.72 -25.88 4.92
C VAL A 150 -19.83 -24.65 4.73
N TYR A 151 -20.26 -23.46 5.18
CA TYR A 151 -19.46 -22.25 5.07
C TYR A 151 -18.16 -22.36 5.86
N GLN A 152 -18.25 -22.74 7.15
CA GLN A 152 -17.10 -22.85 8.05
C GLN A 152 -16.14 -23.96 7.60
N GLN A 153 -16.67 -25.05 7.03
CA GLN A 153 -15.86 -26.09 6.41
C GLN A 153 -15.03 -25.56 5.25
N ARG A 154 -15.66 -24.81 4.33
CA ARG A 154 -14.98 -24.20 3.18
C ARG A 154 -13.95 -23.16 3.62
N GLU A 155 -14.28 -22.31 4.59
CA GLU A 155 -13.39 -21.32 5.15
C GLU A 155 -12.15 -21.95 5.77
N SER A 156 -12.33 -22.98 6.61
CA SER A 156 -11.23 -23.73 7.20
C SER A 156 -10.38 -24.44 6.13
N GLY A 157 -11.01 -24.97 5.08
CA GLY A 157 -10.29 -25.53 3.92
C GLY A 157 -9.46 -24.49 3.16
N ALA A 158 -9.99 -23.28 3.00
CA ALA A 158 -9.25 -22.17 2.37
C ALA A 158 -8.05 -21.73 3.23
N ILE A 159 -8.20 -21.67 4.56
CA ILE A 159 -7.09 -21.40 5.49
C ILE A 159 -6.01 -22.48 5.38
N TYR A 160 -6.39 -23.76 5.37
CA TYR A 160 -5.45 -24.86 5.19
C TYR A 160 -4.64 -24.70 3.91
N ASN A 161 -5.30 -24.49 2.78
CA ASN A 161 -4.63 -24.33 1.48
C ASN A 161 -3.70 -23.11 1.44
N LEU A 162 -3.99 -22.07 2.20
CA LEU A 162 -3.19 -20.85 2.25
C LEU A 162 -1.93 -21.04 3.10
N TYR A 163 -2.01 -21.77 4.23
CA TYR A 163 -0.91 -21.90 5.18
C TYR A 163 -0.06 -23.16 4.98
N ALA A 164 -0.61 -24.20 4.33
CA ALA A 164 0.12 -25.43 4.09
C ALA A 164 1.36 -25.20 3.24
N GLY A 165 2.52 -25.67 3.73
CA GLY A 165 3.79 -25.60 3.03
C GLY A 165 4.44 -24.22 2.96
N ARG A 166 4.00 -23.24 3.76
CA ARG A 166 4.72 -21.96 3.88
C ARG A 166 6.08 -22.15 4.54
N THR A 167 7.13 -21.77 3.86
CA THR A 167 8.49 -21.78 4.38
C THR A 167 9.22 -20.51 3.99
N ILE A 168 10.14 -20.06 4.82
CA ILE A 168 11.06 -18.97 4.49
C ILE A 168 12.42 -19.63 4.17
N PRO A 169 12.85 -19.62 2.90
CA PRO A 169 13.95 -20.50 2.46
C PRO A 169 15.31 -20.06 2.95
N ALA A 170 15.50 -18.77 3.20
CA ALA A 170 16.82 -18.24 3.52
C ALA A 170 16.74 -16.94 4.30
N PHE A 171 17.76 -16.67 5.10
CA PHE A 171 17.96 -15.37 5.71
C PHE A 171 18.47 -14.38 4.65
N ALA A 172 17.72 -13.32 4.43
CA ALA A 172 18.05 -12.26 3.49
C ALA A 172 17.74 -10.88 4.08
N TYR A 173 18.41 -9.86 3.52
CA TYR A 173 18.22 -8.46 3.95
C TYR A 173 16.80 -8.00 3.67
N ARG A 174 16.02 -7.79 4.71
CA ARG A 174 14.58 -7.48 4.62
C ARG A 174 14.21 -6.06 5.04
N GLU A 175 15.15 -5.29 5.60
CA GLU A 175 14.83 -4.01 6.23
C GLU A 175 14.26 -3.00 5.23
N MET A 176 14.83 -2.90 4.03
CA MET A 176 14.27 -2.08 2.96
C MET A 176 12.80 -2.44 2.70
N CYS A 177 12.51 -3.73 2.57
CA CYS A 177 11.15 -4.22 2.31
C CYS A 177 10.21 -3.92 3.48
N ASN A 178 10.69 -4.07 4.72
CA ASN A 178 9.92 -3.77 5.92
C ASN A 178 9.50 -2.29 5.97
N TYR A 179 10.43 -1.37 5.71
CA TYR A 179 10.12 0.05 5.65
C TYR A 179 9.20 0.38 4.47
N TYR A 180 9.46 -0.14 3.28
CA TYR A 180 8.63 0.06 2.08
C TYR A 180 7.18 -0.41 2.28
N LEU A 181 6.98 -1.63 2.83
CA LEU A 181 5.64 -2.21 3.02
C LEU A 181 4.81 -1.48 4.10
N ASN A 182 5.47 -0.79 5.02
CA ASN A 182 4.82 -0.01 6.07
C ASN A 182 4.66 1.48 5.72
N TYR A 183 5.03 1.89 4.50
CA TYR A 183 5.04 3.29 4.08
C TYR A 183 3.74 3.70 3.41
N ASP A 184 3.02 4.65 4.01
CA ASP A 184 1.70 5.11 3.54
C ASP A 184 1.69 6.61 3.16
N PHE A 185 2.78 7.37 3.34
CA PHE A 185 2.79 8.81 3.10
C PHE A 185 2.49 9.19 1.65
N SER A 186 3.01 8.44 0.69
CA SER A 186 2.77 8.66 -0.74
C SER A 186 1.30 8.57 -1.13
N ILE A 187 0.48 7.82 -0.37
CA ILE A 187 -0.96 7.69 -0.60
C ILE A 187 -1.65 9.04 -0.42
N VAL A 188 -1.28 9.80 0.62
CA VAL A 188 -1.85 11.13 0.88
C VAL A 188 -1.51 12.08 -0.25
N LEU A 189 -0.24 12.08 -0.71
CA LEU A 189 0.20 12.92 -1.84
C LEU A 189 -0.50 12.54 -3.14
N THR A 190 -0.66 11.24 -3.40
CA THR A 190 -1.41 10.72 -4.55
C THR A 190 -2.85 11.21 -4.53
N LEU A 191 -3.53 11.08 -3.39
CA LEU A 191 -4.93 11.52 -3.25
C LEU A 191 -5.07 13.04 -3.44
N LEU A 192 -4.20 13.84 -2.85
CA LEU A 192 -4.23 15.30 -3.00
C LEU A 192 -4.01 15.73 -4.46
N LEU A 193 -3.05 15.10 -5.14
CA LEU A 193 -2.80 15.40 -6.56
C LEU A 193 -3.95 14.96 -7.45
N CYS A 194 -4.51 13.78 -7.21
CA CYS A 194 -5.67 13.26 -7.92
C CYS A 194 -6.91 14.15 -7.69
N LEU A 195 -7.16 14.58 -6.45
CA LEU A 195 -8.24 15.50 -6.10
C LEU A 195 -8.09 16.82 -6.86
N TYR A 196 -6.92 17.46 -6.78
CA TYR A 196 -6.65 18.72 -7.45
C TYR A 196 -6.81 18.63 -8.98
N GLY A 197 -6.34 17.55 -9.59
CA GLY A 197 -6.44 17.31 -11.02
C GLY A 197 -7.87 17.07 -11.50
N THR A 198 -8.64 16.24 -10.79
CA THR A 198 -9.97 15.80 -11.25
C THR A 198 -11.05 16.83 -11.05
N ILE A 199 -11.02 17.65 -9.98
CA ILE A 199 -12.03 18.64 -9.68
C ILE A 199 -12.20 19.68 -10.80
N GLY A 200 -11.09 20.12 -11.39
CA GLY A 200 -11.12 21.10 -12.47
C GLY A 200 -11.76 20.61 -13.77
N THR A 201 -12.02 19.31 -13.92
CA THR A 201 -12.38 18.72 -15.23
C THR A 201 -13.71 19.19 -15.78
N PHE A 202 -14.75 19.35 -14.96
CA PHE A 202 -16.05 19.88 -15.37
C PHE A 202 -16.22 21.35 -14.96
N VAL A 203 -15.68 21.74 -13.82
CA VAL A 203 -15.87 23.08 -13.26
C VAL A 203 -15.22 24.15 -14.12
N SER A 204 -14.00 23.93 -14.64
CA SER A 204 -13.28 24.92 -15.43
C SER A 204 -14.04 25.37 -16.70
N GLU A 205 -14.82 24.50 -17.32
CA GLU A 205 -15.64 24.85 -18.47
C GLU A 205 -16.89 25.65 -18.10
N ARG A 206 -17.44 25.38 -16.92
CA ARG A 206 -18.60 26.15 -16.41
C ARG A 206 -18.19 27.54 -15.93
N GLU A 207 -17.03 27.67 -15.28
CA GLU A 207 -16.45 28.96 -14.89
C GLU A 207 -16.20 29.88 -16.10
N THR A 208 -15.77 29.28 -17.21
CA THR A 208 -15.49 30.01 -18.46
C THR A 208 -16.69 30.08 -19.41
N GLN A 209 -17.86 29.54 -19.04
CA GLN A 209 -19.06 29.44 -19.89
C GLN A 209 -18.83 28.71 -21.22
N MET A 210 -17.74 27.97 -21.34
CA MET A 210 -17.40 27.18 -22.55
C MET A 210 -18.25 25.92 -22.69
N ASP A 211 -18.93 25.50 -21.63
CA ASP A 211 -19.86 24.35 -21.63
C ASP A 211 -20.95 24.51 -22.65
N MET A 212 -21.56 25.73 -22.80
CA MET A 212 -22.58 26.01 -23.80
C MET A 212 -22.06 25.85 -25.24
N LEU A 213 -20.85 26.33 -25.53
CA LEU A 213 -20.25 26.19 -26.86
C LEU A 213 -19.93 24.72 -27.19
N LEU A 214 -19.49 23.95 -26.21
CA LEU A 214 -19.23 22.52 -26.36
C LEU A 214 -20.51 21.73 -26.65
N LEU A 215 -21.63 22.11 -26.06
CA LEU A 215 -22.90 21.43 -26.26
C LEU A 215 -23.44 21.60 -27.70
N VAL A 216 -23.19 22.72 -28.36
CA VAL A 216 -23.58 23.01 -29.75
C VAL A 216 -22.66 22.35 -30.77
N SER A 217 -21.46 21.94 -30.37
CA SER A 217 -20.49 21.35 -31.30
C SER A 217 -20.88 19.92 -31.73
N PRO A 218 -20.59 19.48 -32.99
CA PRO A 218 -20.94 18.15 -33.47
C PRO A 218 -20.33 16.99 -32.67
N ASN A 219 -19.22 17.21 -31.98
CA ASN A 219 -18.56 16.27 -31.09
C ASN A 219 -18.83 16.56 -29.59
N GLY A 220 -19.66 17.54 -29.29
CA GLY A 220 -20.04 17.92 -27.94
C GLY A 220 -20.91 16.88 -27.22
N GLY A 221 -21.20 17.13 -25.96
CA GLY A 221 -22.06 16.26 -25.16
C GLY A 221 -21.42 14.93 -24.80
N ARG A 222 -22.02 13.81 -25.20
CA ARG A 222 -21.63 12.45 -24.77
C ARG A 222 -20.19 12.05 -25.12
N LYS A 223 -19.73 12.42 -26.32
CA LYS A 223 -18.35 12.07 -26.76
C LYS A 223 -17.30 12.80 -25.95
N THR A 224 -17.52 14.08 -25.66
CA THR A 224 -16.64 14.90 -24.83
C THR A 224 -16.61 14.41 -23.38
N THR A 225 -17.78 14.08 -22.81
CA THR A 225 -17.87 13.51 -21.45
C THR A 225 -17.10 12.19 -21.34
N LEU A 226 -17.27 11.30 -22.33
CA LEU A 226 -16.53 10.03 -22.34
C LEU A 226 -15.01 10.26 -22.47
N ALA A 227 -14.61 11.24 -23.29
CA ALA A 227 -13.19 11.60 -23.41
C ALA A 227 -12.61 12.15 -22.11
N LYS A 228 -13.38 12.94 -21.36
CA LYS A 228 -12.98 13.46 -20.02
C LYS A 228 -12.86 12.34 -19.00
N ILE A 229 -13.81 11.40 -18.95
CA ILE A 229 -13.76 10.23 -18.06
C ILE A 229 -12.51 9.41 -18.36
N LEU A 230 -12.23 9.12 -19.64
CA LEU A 230 -11.06 8.35 -20.03
C LEU A 230 -9.74 9.09 -19.76
N ALA A 231 -9.70 10.39 -20.00
CA ALA A 231 -8.53 11.23 -19.68
C ALA A 231 -8.29 11.29 -18.15
N ALA A 232 -9.34 11.44 -17.35
CA ALA A 232 -9.25 11.40 -15.89
C ALA A 232 -8.81 10.01 -15.39
N THR A 233 -9.38 8.92 -15.95
CA THR A 233 -8.92 7.55 -15.64
C THR A 233 -7.43 7.40 -15.89
N LEU A 234 -6.95 7.82 -17.05
CA LEU A 234 -5.53 7.72 -17.40
C LEU A 234 -4.66 8.54 -16.42
N PHE A 235 -5.07 9.75 -16.06
CA PHE A 235 -4.36 10.57 -15.08
C PHE A 235 -4.28 9.91 -13.70
N LEU A 236 -5.39 9.39 -13.19
CA LEU A 236 -5.46 8.70 -11.89
C LEU A 236 -4.55 7.48 -11.85
N LEU A 237 -4.58 6.65 -12.91
CA LEU A 237 -3.72 5.48 -13.01
C LEU A 237 -2.24 5.85 -13.11
N LEU A 238 -1.88 6.81 -13.97
CA LEU A 238 -0.50 7.26 -14.11
C LEU A 238 0.05 7.86 -12.82
N THR A 239 -0.75 8.66 -12.10
CA THR A 239 -0.34 9.25 -10.82
C THR A 239 -0.13 8.17 -9.76
N SER A 240 -1.05 7.21 -9.63
CA SER A 240 -0.94 6.12 -8.67
C SER A 240 0.25 5.21 -8.96
N LEU A 241 0.47 4.85 -10.23
CA LEU A 241 1.64 4.05 -10.65
C LEU A 241 2.96 4.81 -10.43
N TRP A 242 2.98 6.11 -10.71
CA TRP A 242 4.18 6.94 -10.51
C TRP A 242 4.63 6.93 -9.05
N PHE A 243 3.72 7.23 -8.10
CA PHE A 243 4.07 7.22 -6.69
C PHE A 243 4.44 5.83 -6.19
N SER A 244 3.76 4.76 -6.64
CA SER A 244 4.13 3.39 -6.30
C SER A 244 5.53 3.01 -6.79
N PHE A 245 5.90 3.44 -7.99
CA PHE A 245 7.22 3.23 -8.57
C PHE A 245 8.29 4.10 -7.87
N LEU A 246 7.95 5.35 -7.59
CA LEU A 246 8.83 6.29 -6.88
C LEU A 246 9.15 5.81 -5.47
N ASP A 247 8.17 5.22 -4.76
CA ASP A 247 8.38 4.61 -3.45
C ASP A 247 9.39 3.47 -3.54
N LEU A 248 9.17 2.51 -4.45
CA LEU A 248 10.06 1.37 -4.61
C LEU A 248 11.49 1.79 -4.93
N ILE A 249 11.67 2.68 -5.92
CA ILE A 249 12.99 3.17 -6.30
C ILE A 249 13.62 4.03 -5.20
N GLY A 250 12.82 4.88 -4.54
CA GLY A 250 13.31 5.74 -3.46
C GLY A 250 13.85 4.91 -2.28
N PHE A 251 13.14 3.88 -1.86
CA PHE A 251 13.61 2.98 -0.81
C PHE A 251 14.83 2.16 -1.28
N ALA A 252 14.78 1.56 -2.47
CA ALA A 252 15.89 0.80 -2.99
C ALA A 252 17.16 1.63 -3.17
N ALA A 253 17.05 2.88 -3.63
CA ALA A 253 18.18 3.79 -3.74
C ALA A 253 18.72 4.23 -2.37
N SER A 254 17.86 4.45 -1.38
CA SER A 254 18.28 4.83 -0.02
C SER A 254 18.97 3.68 0.71
N PHE A 255 18.44 2.46 0.59
CA PHE A 255 19.02 1.27 1.21
C PHE A 255 20.07 0.55 0.32
N GLN A 256 20.25 0.98 -0.92
CA GLN A 256 21.22 0.47 -1.90
C GLN A 256 21.08 -1.04 -2.19
N THR A 257 19.88 -1.60 -2.08
CA THR A 257 19.63 -3.04 -2.28
C THR A 257 18.24 -3.33 -2.80
N PHE A 258 18.10 -4.47 -3.49
CA PHE A 258 16.85 -5.09 -3.92
C PHE A 258 16.67 -6.53 -3.40
N GLU A 259 17.60 -7.02 -2.61
CA GLU A 259 17.69 -8.46 -2.27
C GLU A 259 16.44 -9.00 -1.60
N GLY A 260 15.87 -8.28 -0.65
CA GLY A 260 14.67 -8.71 0.07
C GLY A 260 13.43 -8.95 -0.79
N LEU A 261 13.39 -8.45 -2.04
CA LEU A 261 12.22 -8.58 -2.93
C LEU A 261 11.92 -10.03 -3.34
N ALA A 262 12.90 -10.93 -3.31
CA ALA A 262 12.73 -12.34 -3.61
C ALA A 262 12.08 -13.13 -2.46
N LEU A 263 12.16 -12.62 -1.23
CA LEU A 263 11.55 -13.27 -0.07
C LEU A 263 10.03 -13.36 -0.19
N PRO A 264 9.39 -14.37 0.41
CA PRO A 264 7.95 -14.38 0.56
C PRO A 264 7.49 -13.24 1.48
N VAL A 265 6.31 -12.67 1.24
CA VAL A 265 5.80 -11.52 2.00
C VAL A 265 5.70 -11.79 3.50
N PHE A 266 5.39 -13.02 3.88
CA PHE A 266 5.33 -13.45 5.29
C PHE A 266 6.71 -13.59 5.96
N ALA A 267 7.83 -13.32 5.26
CA ALA A 267 9.14 -13.13 5.88
C ALA A 267 9.21 -11.82 6.70
N ILE A 268 8.28 -10.90 6.46
CA ILE A 268 8.11 -9.69 7.28
C ILE A 268 7.09 -9.99 8.39
N PRO A 269 7.42 -9.84 9.69
CA PRO A 269 6.55 -10.24 10.80
C PRO A 269 5.15 -9.62 10.78
N ASN A 270 5.02 -8.37 10.33
CA ASN A 270 3.73 -7.69 10.18
C ASN A 270 2.81 -8.35 9.13
N PHE A 271 3.34 -9.24 8.30
CA PHE A 271 2.65 -10.00 7.26
C PHE A 271 2.69 -11.50 7.49
N ALA A 272 2.97 -11.95 8.71
CA ALA A 272 2.98 -13.38 9.07
C ALA A 272 1.65 -14.08 8.71
N GLU A 273 0.53 -13.37 8.91
CA GLU A 273 -0.82 -13.83 8.60
C GLU A 273 -1.31 -13.40 7.21
N ALA A 274 -0.41 -13.04 6.30
CA ALA A 274 -0.79 -12.52 4.99
C ALA A 274 -1.78 -13.43 4.26
N SER A 275 -2.77 -12.81 3.63
CA SER A 275 -3.80 -13.49 2.84
C SER A 275 -3.33 -13.98 1.46
N VAL A 276 -2.04 -13.85 1.17
CA VAL A 276 -1.44 -14.20 -0.12
C VAL A 276 -0.11 -14.93 0.04
N ASN A 277 0.16 -15.89 -0.84
CA ASN A 277 1.43 -16.62 -0.94
C ASN A 277 2.24 -16.06 -2.11
N LEU A 278 2.75 -14.85 -1.96
CA LEU A 278 3.48 -14.12 -3.01
C LEU A 278 4.89 -13.77 -2.51
N SER A 279 5.83 -13.64 -3.46
CA SER A 279 7.08 -12.94 -3.14
C SER A 279 6.79 -11.46 -2.90
N ILE A 280 7.69 -10.78 -2.17
CA ILE A 280 7.54 -9.33 -1.92
C ILE A 280 7.46 -8.56 -3.23
N PHE A 281 8.21 -8.94 -4.27
CA PHE A 281 8.10 -8.32 -5.59
C PHE A 281 6.69 -8.46 -6.21
N GLN A 282 6.12 -9.68 -6.18
CA GLN A 282 4.75 -9.92 -6.66
C GLN A 282 3.72 -9.16 -5.82
N TYR A 283 3.95 -9.08 -4.50
CA TYR A 283 3.12 -8.27 -3.61
C TYR A 283 3.17 -6.78 -3.98
N VAL A 284 4.33 -6.23 -4.32
CA VAL A 284 4.49 -4.84 -4.78
C VAL A 284 3.66 -4.57 -6.03
N LEU A 285 3.68 -5.49 -7.01
CA LEU A 285 2.85 -5.37 -8.23
C LEU A 285 1.35 -5.43 -7.91
N LEU A 286 0.94 -6.37 -7.05
CA LEU A 286 -0.45 -6.46 -6.60
C LEU A 286 -0.86 -5.19 -5.84
N SER A 287 -0.03 -4.71 -4.94
CA SER A 287 -0.24 -3.46 -4.19
C SER A 287 -0.43 -2.25 -5.12
N ALA A 288 0.41 -2.11 -6.16
CA ALA A 288 0.27 -1.05 -7.14
C ALA A 288 -1.07 -1.15 -7.91
N ALA A 289 -1.48 -2.36 -8.28
CA ALA A 289 -2.78 -2.58 -8.94
C ALA A 289 -3.97 -2.22 -8.01
N LEU A 290 -3.90 -2.59 -6.73
CA LEU A 290 -4.91 -2.24 -5.73
C LEU A 290 -4.98 -0.71 -5.50
N LYS A 291 -3.84 -0.04 -5.38
CA LYS A 291 -3.74 1.42 -5.28
C LYS A 291 -4.37 2.10 -6.51
N CYS A 292 -4.13 1.58 -7.71
CA CYS A 292 -4.76 2.07 -8.92
C CYS A 292 -6.29 1.93 -8.89
N ALA A 293 -6.83 0.79 -8.47
CA ALA A 293 -8.27 0.57 -8.37
C ALA A 293 -8.92 1.50 -7.33
N GLY A 294 -8.31 1.65 -6.15
CA GLY A 294 -8.77 2.56 -5.11
C GLY A 294 -8.75 4.03 -5.55
N ALA A 295 -7.63 4.49 -6.12
CA ALA A 295 -7.48 5.85 -6.63
C ALA A 295 -8.48 6.15 -7.77
N TRP A 296 -8.71 5.18 -8.66
CA TRP A 296 -9.69 5.30 -9.73
C TRP A 296 -11.11 5.46 -9.19
N THR A 297 -11.53 4.62 -8.24
CA THR A 297 -12.87 4.68 -7.65
C THR A 297 -13.11 6.01 -6.93
N ILE A 298 -12.15 6.45 -6.10
CA ILE A 298 -12.24 7.74 -5.38
C ILE A 298 -12.21 8.91 -6.37
N GLY A 299 -11.37 8.84 -7.39
CA GLY A 299 -11.28 9.86 -8.43
C GLY A 299 -12.55 10.01 -9.25
N MET A 300 -13.25 8.90 -9.56
CA MET A 300 -14.56 8.95 -10.22
C MET A 300 -15.64 9.60 -9.34
N LEU A 301 -15.56 9.38 -8.01
CA LEU A 301 -16.45 10.04 -7.07
C LEU A 301 -16.22 11.56 -7.04
N TRP A 302 -14.96 12.02 -7.04
CA TRP A 302 -14.64 13.46 -7.15
C TRP A 302 -15.07 14.06 -8.47
N LEU A 303 -14.90 13.31 -9.56
CA LEU A 303 -15.35 13.73 -10.88
C LEU A 303 -16.87 13.92 -10.91
N LEU A 304 -17.63 13.01 -10.29
CA LEU A 304 -19.09 13.14 -10.14
C LEU A 304 -19.44 14.38 -9.30
N VAL A 305 -18.81 14.59 -8.16
CA VAL A 305 -19.02 15.76 -7.30
C VAL A 305 -18.77 17.06 -8.09
N SER A 306 -17.70 17.13 -8.89
CA SER A 306 -17.36 18.31 -9.69
C SER A 306 -18.44 18.72 -10.71
N MET A 307 -19.31 17.78 -11.11
CA MET A 307 -20.40 18.06 -12.06
C MET A 307 -21.55 18.93 -11.49
N PHE A 308 -21.69 19.02 -10.19
CA PHE A 308 -22.81 19.73 -9.58
C PHE A 308 -22.53 21.20 -9.29
N TRP A 309 -21.25 21.62 -9.35
CA TRP A 309 -20.85 22.95 -8.92
C TRP A 309 -20.34 23.82 -10.09
N LYS A 310 -20.51 25.15 -9.93
CA LYS A 310 -20.00 26.14 -10.89
C LYS A 310 -18.62 26.66 -10.54
N ASN A 311 -18.24 26.64 -9.27
CA ASN A 311 -16.95 27.14 -8.76
C ASN A 311 -16.11 25.97 -8.24
N ALA A 312 -14.78 26.01 -8.43
CA ALA A 312 -13.89 24.94 -8.05
C ALA A 312 -13.70 24.79 -6.53
N LEU A 313 -13.91 25.84 -5.74
CA LEU A 313 -13.64 25.84 -4.30
C LEU A 313 -14.54 24.83 -3.53
N LEU A 314 -15.86 24.86 -3.78
CA LEU A 314 -16.80 23.99 -3.05
C LEU A 314 -16.55 22.50 -3.31
N PRO A 315 -16.43 22.00 -4.56
CA PRO A 315 -16.13 20.60 -4.80
C PRO A 315 -14.73 20.21 -4.29
N PHE A 316 -13.78 21.13 -4.23
CA PHE A 316 -12.47 20.86 -3.61
C PHE A 316 -12.60 20.61 -2.11
N VAL A 317 -13.30 21.48 -1.38
CA VAL A 317 -13.53 21.31 0.07
C VAL A 317 -14.32 20.03 0.35
N MET A 318 -15.38 19.77 -0.44
CA MET A 318 -16.17 18.54 -0.30
C MET A 318 -15.33 17.28 -0.62
N GLY A 319 -14.49 17.34 -1.65
CA GLY A 319 -13.61 16.24 -2.01
C GLY A 319 -12.56 15.98 -0.93
N LEU A 320 -12.01 17.03 -0.33
CA LEU A 320 -11.09 16.92 0.80
C LEU A 320 -11.77 16.34 2.05
N SER A 321 -12.97 16.84 2.39
CA SER A 321 -13.76 16.32 3.51
C SER A 321 -14.12 14.85 3.33
N LEU A 322 -14.50 14.44 2.12
CA LEU A 322 -14.74 13.05 1.78
C LEU A 322 -13.47 12.19 1.93
N CYS A 323 -12.33 12.70 1.49
CA CYS A 323 -11.04 12.04 1.66
C CYS A 323 -10.74 11.79 3.13
N MET A 324 -10.89 12.83 3.97
CA MET A 324 -10.71 12.72 5.42
C MET A 324 -11.67 11.71 6.07
N ALA A 325 -12.93 11.69 5.60
CA ALA A 325 -13.92 10.72 6.08
C ALA A 325 -13.56 9.27 5.70
N LEU A 326 -13.06 9.05 4.47
CA LEU A 326 -12.60 7.73 4.02
C LEU A 326 -11.35 7.26 4.80
N ILE A 327 -10.41 8.16 5.07
CA ILE A 327 -9.23 7.88 5.90
C ILE A 327 -9.65 7.54 7.33
N ALA A 328 -10.49 8.37 7.94
CA ALA A 328 -10.97 8.16 9.31
C ALA A 328 -11.77 6.85 9.45
N SER A 329 -12.65 6.56 8.48
CA SER A 329 -13.38 5.29 8.44
C SER A 329 -12.46 4.10 8.23
N GLY A 330 -11.42 4.24 7.39
CA GLY A 330 -10.40 3.20 7.19
C GLY A 330 -9.63 2.89 8.48
N ALA A 331 -9.21 3.91 9.22
CA ALA A 331 -8.54 3.75 10.50
C ALA A 331 -9.46 3.08 11.55
N ALA A 332 -10.73 3.49 11.64
CA ALA A 332 -11.71 2.87 12.54
C ALA A 332 -12.01 1.41 12.17
N CYS A 333 -12.10 1.11 10.88
CA CYS A 333 -12.39 -0.24 10.39
C CYS A 333 -11.19 -1.19 10.49
N ALA A 334 -9.95 -0.69 10.54
CA ALA A 334 -8.75 -1.52 10.65
C ALA A 334 -8.77 -2.44 11.88
N TYR A 335 -9.38 -1.98 12.98
CA TYR A 335 -9.53 -2.73 14.23
C TYR A 335 -10.89 -3.42 14.38
N SER A 336 -11.80 -3.27 13.39
CA SER A 336 -13.13 -3.87 13.43
C SER A 336 -13.09 -5.31 12.97
N ASN A 337 -13.85 -6.19 13.65
CA ASN A 337 -14.11 -7.56 13.20
C ASN A 337 -15.16 -7.61 12.07
N PHE A 338 -15.68 -6.46 11.64
CA PHE A 338 -16.68 -6.39 10.59
C PHE A 338 -16.00 -6.20 9.23
N PHE A 339 -15.62 -7.28 8.59
CA PHE A 339 -14.79 -7.30 7.36
C PHE A 339 -15.43 -6.60 6.16
N TRP A 340 -16.76 -6.50 6.12
CA TRP A 340 -17.50 -5.77 5.08
C TRP A 340 -17.12 -4.28 5.01
N THR A 341 -16.90 -3.65 6.15
CA THR A 341 -16.52 -2.22 6.18
C THR A 341 -15.15 -2.00 5.55
N LYS A 342 -14.21 -2.94 5.74
CA LYS A 342 -12.90 -2.91 5.09
C LYS A 342 -13.01 -3.08 3.57
N ALA A 343 -13.86 -4.00 3.12
CA ALA A 343 -14.04 -4.29 1.70
C ALA A 343 -14.79 -3.18 0.95
N LEU A 344 -15.74 -2.50 1.59
CA LEU A 344 -16.54 -1.43 0.97
C LEU A 344 -15.82 -0.08 0.93
N ASN A 345 -14.77 0.11 1.72
CA ASN A 345 -14.02 1.36 1.73
C ASN A 345 -12.90 1.34 0.66
N PRO A 346 -13.00 2.15 -0.41
CA PRO A 346 -11.96 2.17 -1.45
C PRO A 346 -10.61 2.70 -0.96
N TYR A 347 -10.54 3.40 0.18
CA TYR A 347 -9.29 3.79 0.81
C TYR A 347 -8.49 2.59 1.33
N SER A 348 -9.16 1.51 1.73
CA SER A 348 -8.50 0.27 2.14
C SER A 348 -7.68 -0.38 1.02
N LEU A 349 -8.05 -0.14 -0.25
CA LEU A 349 -7.25 -0.58 -1.41
C LEU A 349 -5.97 0.23 -1.57
N LEU A 350 -5.97 1.50 -1.16
CA LEU A 350 -4.77 2.34 -1.22
C LEU A 350 -3.76 1.95 -0.15
N THR A 351 -4.21 1.75 1.09
CA THR A 351 -3.34 1.30 2.19
C THR A 351 -3.03 -0.19 2.11
N ASN A 352 -3.80 -0.98 1.40
CA ASN A 352 -3.84 -2.43 1.13
C ASN A 352 -3.21 -3.35 2.18
N ARG A 353 -2.29 -2.87 3.02
CA ARG A 353 -1.68 -3.59 4.14
C ARG A 353 -2.72 -4.22 5.07
N VAL A 354 -3.82 -3.49 5.35
CA VAL A 354 -4.92 -3.99 6.20
C VAL A 354 -5.66 -5.16 5.54
N LEU A 355 -5.76 -5.15 4.19
CA LEU A 355 -6.45 -6.18 3.42
C LEU A 355 -5.57 -7.40 3.13
N LEU A 356 -4.29 -7.19 2.87
CA LEU A 356 -3.36 -8.23 2.46
C LEU A 356 -2.56 -8.82 3.64
N GLY A 357 -2.35 -8.05 4.71
CA GLY A 357 -1.54 -8.45 5.86
C GLY A 357 -2.21 -9.45 6.81
N LYS A 358 -3.54 -9.59 6.73
CA LYS A 358 -4.30 -10.55 7.54
C LYS A 358 -5.20 -11.41 6.66
N THR A 359 -5.33 -12.67 7.05
CA THR A 359 -6.24 -13.62 6.38
C THR A 359 -7.64 -13.46 6.95
N GLU A 360 -8.49 -12.72 6.22
CA GLU A 360 -9.88 -12.45 6.58
C GLU A 360 -10.80 -12.83 5.42
N PHE A 361 -11.94 -13.46 5.73
CA PHE A 361 -12.91 -13.91 4.73
C PHE A 361 -14.26 -13.22 4.90
N ILE A 362 -14.91 -12.97 3.76
CA ILE A 362 -16.29 -12.48 3.69
C ILE A 362 -17.17 -13.60 3.14
N ASN A 363 -18.31 -13.83 3.77
CA ASN A 363 -19.31 -14.78 3.27
C ASN A 363 -20.10 -14.15 2.11
N LEU A 364 -19.84 -14.61 0.89
CA LEU A 364 -20.61 -14.26 -0.29
C LEU A 364 -21.44 -15.47 -0.74
N GLY A 365 -22.70 -15.53 -0.28
CA GLY A 365 -23.63 -16.60 -0.68
C GLY A 365 -23.19 -18.01 -0.27
N GLY A 366 -22.53 -18.19 0.88
CA GLY A 366 -22.02 -19.48 1.36
C GLY A 366 -20.61 -19.84 0.86
N PHE A 367 -19.92 -18.91 0.18
CA PHE A 367 -18.53 -19.09 -0.22
C PHE A 367 -17.63 -18.10 0.54
N PRO A 368 -16.51 -18.58 1.13
CA PRO A 368 -15.51 -17.72 1.73
C PRO A 368 -14.67 -17.04 0.63
N VAL A 369 -14.77 -15.74 0.54
CA VAL A 369 -13.98 -14.90 -0.37
C VAL A 369 -13.03 -14.06 0.46
N LEU A 370 -11.76 -13.99 0.08
CA LEU A 370 -10.78 -13.14 0.75
C LEU A 370 -11.20 -11.67 0.69
N THR A 371 -11.07 -10.95 1.81
CA THR A 371 -11.53 -9.57 1.96
C THR A 371 -10.96 -8.65 0.87
N TRP A 372 -9.69 -8.82 0.50
CA TRP A 372 -9.06 -8.03 -0.56
C TRP A 372 -9.66 -8.28 -1.96
N GLN A 373 -10.04 -9.54 -2.27
CA GLN A 373 -10.71 -9.88 -3.54
C GLN A 373 -12.09 -9.22 -3.61
N ALA A 374 -12.86 -9.33 -2.52
CA ALA A 374 -14.16 -8.66 -2.42
C ALA A 374 -14.01 -7.13 -2.56
N ALA A 375 -12.99 -6.54 -1.94
CA ALA A 375 -12.72 -5.10 -2.02
C ALA A 375 -12.47 -4.63 -3.47
N ILE A 376 -11.70 -5.39 -4.25
CA ILE A 376 -11.49 -5.08 -5.68
C ILE A 376 -12.82 -5.10 -6.45
N TRP A 377 -13.61 -6.17 -6.28
CA TRP A 377 -14.89 -6.27 -6.99
C TRP A 377 -15.83 -5.14 -6.63
N PHE A 378 -15.96 -4.79 -5.35
CA PHE A 378 -16.80 -3.68 -4.91
C PHE A 378 -16.30 -2.34 -5.45
N ALA A 379 -15.00 -2.09 -5.43
CA ALA A 379 -14.43 -0.87 -5.98
C ALA A 379 -14.65 -0.76 -7.50
N LEU A 380 -14.45 -1.83 -8.25
CA LEU A 380 -14.69 -1.85 -9.70
C LEU A 380 -16.16 -1.62 -10.01
N ILE A 381 -17.09 -2.30 -9.33
CA ILE A 381 -18.52 -2.13 -9.52
C ILE A 381 -18.91 -0.69 -9.16
N ALA A 382 -18.49 -0.16 -8.02
CA ALA A 382 -18.76 1.20 -7.60
C ALA A 382 -18.21 2.22 -8.62
N GLY A 383 -16.97 2.04 -9.08
CA GLY A 383 -16.38 2.88 -10.11
C GLY A 383 -17.14 2.87 -11.43
N LEU A 384 -17.58 1.69 -11.89
CA LEU A 384 -18.41 1.56 -13.10
C LEU A 384 -19.78 2.23 -12.94
N VAL A 385 -20.41 2.09 -11.77
CA VAL A 385 -21.68 2.79 -11.46
C VAL A 385 -21.47 4.30 -11.47
N LEU A 386 -20.38 4.81 -10.89
CA LEU A 386 -20.03 6.23 -10.93
C LEU A 386 -19.80 6.73 -12.36
N VAL A 387 -19.07 5.98 -13.18
CA VAL A 387 -18.85 6.30 -14.60
C VAL A 387 -20.17 6.37 -15.35
N ALA A 388 -21.05 5.40 -15.14
CA ALA A 388 -22.39 5.39 -15.75
C ALA A 388 -23.21 6.60 -15.28
N ALA A 389 -23.20 6.91 -13.97
CA ALA A 389 -23.90 8.09 -13.42
C ALA A 389 -23.40 9.40 -14.05
N ILE A 390 -22.06 9.59 -14.15
CA ILE A 390 -21.45 10.76 -14.80
C ILE A 390 -21.92 10.87 -16.26
N TYR A 391 -21.89 9.75 -16.99
CA TYR A 391 -22.27 9.71 -18.40
C TYR A 391 -23.75 10.06 -18.61
N PHE A 392 -24.66 9.49 -17.82
CA PHE A 392 -26.11 9.75 -17.93
C PHE A 392 -26.50 11.15 -17.48
N LEU A 393 -25.95 11.64 -16.37
CA LEU A 393 -26.22 13.00 -15.86
C LEU A 393 -25.73 14.08 -16.86
N SER A 394 -24.57 13.87 -17.47
CA SER A 394 -24.06 14.76 -18.52
C SER A 394 -25.01 14.80 -19.73
N ALA A 395 -25.54 13.65 -20.15
CA ALA A 395 -26.50 13.58 -21.26
C ALA A 395 -27.81 14.25 -20.95
N GLU A 396 -28.31 14.20 -19.71
CA GLU A 396 -29.54 14.85 -19.29
C GLU A 396 -29.37 16.37 -19.22
N ASN A 397 -28.29 16.88 -18.70
CA ASN A 397 -27.96 18.31 -18.69
C ASN A 397 -27.94 18.88 -20.14
N CYS A 398 -27.34 18.12 -21.07
CA CYS A 398 -27.35 18.47 -22.49
C CYS A 398 -28.80 18.62 -23.05
N ARG A 399 -29.69 17.66 -22.74
CA ARG A 399 -31.11 17.71 -23.20
C ARG A 399 -31.89 18.87 -22.58
N ARG A 400 -31.64 19.23 -21.32
CA ARG A 400 -32.32 20.35 -20.63
C ARG A 400 -31.91 21.69 -21.21
N CYS A 401 -30.63 21.88 -21.59
CA CYS A 401 -30.19 23.10 -22.26
C CYS A 401 -30.89 23.27 -23.63
N VAL A 402 -30.91 22.23 -24.45
CA VAL A 402 -31.59 22.28 -25.79
C VAL A 402 -33.11 22.53 -25.68
N ARG A 403 -33.77 22.11 -24.58
CA ARG A 403 -35.20 22.37 -24.37
C ARG A 403 -35.52 23.80 -23.89
N ARG A 404 -34.55 24.49 -23.27
CA ARG A 404 -34.73 25.87 -22.80
C ARG A 404 -34.57 26.91 -23.92
N GLU A 405 -33.96 26.52 -25.03
CA GLU A 405 -33.76 27.37 -26.22
C GLU A 405 -34.85 27.20 -27.28
N LYS A 406 -35.79 26.26 -27.07
CA LYS A 406 -37.05 26.13 -27.81
C LYS A 406 -38.20 26.74 -27.03
#